data_2964af65b4dce55381a2d188671c0df9
#
_entry.id   2964af65b4dce55381a2d188671c0df9
#
_cell.length_a   1.000
_cell.length_b   1.000
_cell.length_c   1.000
_cell.angle_alpha   90.00
_cell.angle_beta   90.00
_cell.angle_gamma   90.00
#
_symmetry.space_group_name_H-M   'P 1'
#
loop_
_entity.id
_entity.type
_entity.pdbx_description
1 polymer ?
#
loop_
_entity_poly.entity_id
_entity_poly.type
_entity_poly.pdbx_seq_one_letter_code
_entity_poly.pdbx_strand_id
1 'polypeptide(L)'
;MSNGAALPPNETERLAALRSSNLLDSPADPAFDHIAEIATELFDVPIAIVSLVDEHRQWFKSIRGLDAQETPRDISFCSHAILDENIMQVRDAQTDPRFKDNPLVTGNPGIRFYAGIPLRTHEGLALGTLCLIDTNPRSELSGAQVRLLSKLRDMLMERIETLRSLSYVDPITQLPNRSRLLEDAESMLRSSEELLAVSMDVFDPFYLNGLLNALGQDH
;
A
#
# COMPACT_ATOMS: atom_id res chain seq x y z
N MET A 1 -10.67 -23.85 8.56
CA MET A 1 -9.65 -23.35 7.62
C MET A 1 -10.15 -22.00 7.17
N SER A 2 -9.44 -20.92 7.44
CA SER A 2 -9.79 -19.58 6.92
C SER A 2 -9.73 -19.66 5.39
N ASN A 3 -10.86 -19.38 4.73
CA ASN A 3 -10.85 -19.21 3.28
C ASN A 3 -10.26 -17.82 3.02
N GLY A 4 -8.97 -17.75 2.70
CA GLY A 4 -8.34 -16.50 2.26
C GLY A 4 -9.10 -15.87 1.09
N ALA A 5 -8.97 -14.57 0.91
CA ALA A 5 -9.57 -13.86 -0.22
C ALA A 5 -9.06 -14.41 -1.56
N ALA A 6 -9.90 -14.39 -2.59
CA ALA A 6 -9.45 -14.64 -3.95
C ALA A 6 -8.39 -13.61 -4.38
N LEU A 7 -7.53 -13.97 -5.32
CA LEU A 7 -6.61 -13.00 -5.90
C LEU A 7 -7.38 -12.08 -6.87
N PRO A 8 -7.08 -10.77 -6.89
CA PRO A 8 -7.59 -9.88 -7.93
C PRO A 8 -7.20 -10.36 -9.34
N PRO A 9 -8.02 -10.14 -10.36
CA PRO A 9 -7.69 -10.55 -11.73
C PRO A 9 -6.45 -9.86 -12.30
N ASN A 10 -6.09 -8.69 -11.76
CA ASN A 10 -4.91 -7.88 -12.10
C ASN A 10 -3.80 -7.95 -11.03
N GLU A 11 -3.66 -9.09 -10.35
CA GLU A 11 -2.74 -9.23 -9.21
C GLU A 11 -1.28 -8.94 -9.58
N THR A 12 -0.83 -9.36 -10.77
CA THR A 12 0.54 -9.13 -11.23
C THR A 12 0.85 -7.64 -11.36
N GLU A 13 -0.05 -6.88 -12.01
CA GLU A 13 0.07 -5.44 -12.20
C GLU A 13 -0.04 -4.70 -10.87
N ARG A 14 -0.96 -5.15 -10.00
CA ARG A 14 -1.15 -4.62 -8.67
C ARG A 14 0.11 -4.75 -7.80
N LEU A 15 0.73 -5.93 -7.80
CA LEU A 15 1.98 -6.18 -7.08
C LEU A 15 3.14 -5.38 -7.66
N ALA A 16 3.22 -5.24 -8.98
CA ALA A 16 4.22 -4.39 -9.63
C ALA A 16 4.07 -2.93 -9.18
N ALA A 17 2.83 -2.39 -9.19
CA ALA A 17 2.54 -1.04 -8.71
C ALA A 17 2.85 -0.85 -7.22
N LEU A 18 2.56 -1.85 -6.38
CA LEU A 18 2.90 -1.81 -4.96
C LEU A 18 4.41 -1.80 -4.74
N ARG A 19 5.16 -2.65 -5.43
CA ARG A 19 6.62 -2.73 -5.32
C ARG A 19 7.31 -1.46 -5.84
N SER A 20 6.82 -0.89 -6.93
CA SER A 20 7.34 0.37 -7.49
C SER A 20 7.09 1.58 -6.58
N SER A 21 6.13 1.49 -5.65
CA SER A 21 5.87 2.56 -4.69
C SER A 21 6.97 2.72 -3.64
N ASN A 22 7.84 1.73 -3.45
CA ASN A 22 8.87 1.66 -2.42
C ASN A 22 8.35 1.88 -0.98
N LEU A 23 7.08 1.56 -0.75
CA LEU A 23 6.45 1.73 0.57
C LEU A 23 6.61 0.52 1.48
N LEU A 24 6.72 -0.69 0.90
CA LEU A 24 6.96 -1.91 1.67
C LEU A 24 8.32 -1.84 2.37
N ASP A 25 8.34 -2.25 3.63
CA ASP A 25 9.54 -2.28 4.48
C ASP A 25 10.26 -0.91 4.61
N SER A 26 9.56 0.17 4.27
CA SER A 26 10.09 1.53 4.36
C SER A 26 9.96 2.09 5.80
N PRO A 27 10.82 3.05 6.19
CA PRO A 27 10.72 3.69 7.49
C PRO A 27 9.35 4.30 7.77
N ALA A 28 9.02 4.49 9.06
CA ALA A 28 7.80 5.21 9.45
C ALA A 28 7.75 6.61 8.80
N ASP A 29 6.55 7.04 8.45
CA ASP A 29 6.31 8.35 7.87
C ASP A 29 5.20 9.03 8.68
N PRO A 30 5.47 10.17 9.32
CA PRO A 30 4.52 10.86 10.19
C PRO A 30 3.17 11.20 9.53
N ALA A 31 3.14 11.38 8.20
CA ALA A 31 1.89 11.68 7.50
C ALA A 31 0.91 10.50 7.56
N PHE A 32 1.41 9.26 7.42
CA PHE A 32 0.58 8.06 7.58
C PHE A 32 0.13 7.87 9.03
N ASP A 33 1.03 8.15 9.99
CA ASP A 33 0.74 8.02 11.40
C ASP A 33 -0.33 9.01 11.87
N HIS A 34 -0.25 10.26 11.44
CA HIS A 34 -1.27 11.27 11.74
C HIS A 34 -2.62 10.90 11.16
N ILE A 35 -2.68 10.35 9.94
CA ILE A 35 -3.95 9.94 9.35
C ILE A 35 -4.56 8.75 10.12
N ALA A 36 -3.77 7.77 10.54
CA ALA A 36 -4.25 6.67 11.36
C ALA A 36 -4.75 7.15 12.73
N GLU A 37 -4.07 8.11 13.35
CA GLU A 37 -4.48 8.73 14.61
C GLU A 37 -5.81 9.51 14.45
N ILE A 38 -5.89 10.40 13.47
CA ILE A 38 -7.13 11.13 13.14
C ILE A 38 -8.29 10.15 12.88
N ALA A 39 -8.02 9.02 12.19
CA ALA A 39 -9.04 8.02 11.92
C ALA A 39 -9.56 7.36 13.22
N THR A 40 -8.70 7.04 14.20
CA THR A 40 -9.17 6.51 15.47
C THR A 40 -10.04 7.49 16.23
N GLU A 41 -9.64 8.76 16.28
CA GLU A 41 -10.39 9.81 16.98
C GLU A 41 -11.72 10.13 16.28
N LEU A 42 -11.69 10.31 14.96
CA LEU A 42 -12.85 10.76 14.17
C LEU A 42 -13.96 9.71 14.13
N PHE A 43 -13.60 8.42 14.13
CA PHE A 43 -14.54 7.32 14.05
C PHE A 43 -14.79 6.63 15.39
N ASP A 44 -14.13 7.11 16.45
CA ASP A 44 -14.21 6.55 17.80
C ASP A 44 -13.97 5.02 17.77
N VAL A 45 -12.91 4.58 17.10
CA VAL A 45 -12.51 3.17 17.00
C VAL A 45 -11.16 2.96 17.69
N PRO A 46 -10.95 1.81 18.35
CA PRO A 46 -9.68 1.54 19.03
C PRO A 46 -8.51 1.30 18.07
N ILE A 47 -8.77 0.89 16.84
CA ILE A 47 -7.72 0.50 15.90
C ILE A 47 -7.98 1.13 14.54
N ALA A 48 -6.94 1.76 13.98
CA ALA A 48 -6.88 2.18 12.57
C ALA A 48 -5.54 1.80 11.96
N ILE A 49 -5.57 1.33 10.72
CA ILE A 49 -4.39 0.82 10.03
C ILE A 49 -4.34 1.33 8.60
N VAL A 50 -3.18 1.83 8.18
CA VAL A 50 -2.82 1.96 6.77
C VAL A 50 -2.04 0.71 6.39
N SER A 51 -2.68 -0.21 5.69
CA SER A 51 -2.11 -1.49 5.33
C SER A 51 -1.81 -1.59 3.84
N LEU A 52 -0.74 -2.29 3.50
CA LEU A 52 -0.36 -2.63 2.13
C LEU A 52 -0.46 -4.15 1.98
N VAL A 53 -1.13 -4.62 0.92
CA VAL A 53 -1.39 -6.05 0.70
C VAL A 53 -0.37 -6.59 -0.29
N ASP A 54 0.66 -7.25 0.22
CA ASP A 54 1.70 -7.89 -0.55
C ASP A 54 1.28 -9.31 -0.99
N GLU A 55 2.15 -10.05 -1.64
CA GLU A 55 1.91 -11.39 -2.19
C GLU A 55 1.51 -12.41 -1.12
N HIS A 56 2.21 -12.42 0.02
CA HIS A 56 1.99 -13.40 1.10
C HIS A 56 1.64 -12.79 2.45
N ARG A 57 1.73 -11.47 2.59
CA ARG A 57 1.52 -10.73 3.83
C ARG A 57 0.72 -9.46 3.60
N GLN A 58 0.14 -8.99 4.67
CA GLN A 58 -0.38 -7.64 4.84
C GLN A 58 0.62 -6.90 5.72
N TRP A 59 1.28 -5.89 5.18
CA TRP A 59 2.25 -5.07 5.87
C TRP A 59 1.64 -3.73 6.31
N PHE A 60 1.97 -3.27 7.51
CA PHE A 60 1.36 -2.07 8.07
C PHE A 60 2.30 -0.88 7.95
N LYS A 61 1.96 0.04 7.04
CA LYS A 61 2.68 1.31 6.87
C LYS A 61 2.48 2.21 8.08
N SER A 62 1.29 2.18 8.67
CA SER A 62 0.96 2.84 9.93
C SER A 62 -0.12 2.06 10.66
N ILE A 63 -0.04 2.04 11.98
CA ILE A 63 -0.96 1.32 12.84
C ILE A 63 -1.17 2.07 14.16
N ARG A 64 -2.43 2.14 14.61
CA ARG A 64 -2.83 2.60 15.93
C ARG A 64 -3.66 1.54 16.63
N GLY A 65 -3.42 1.35 17.92
CA GLY A 65 -4.23 0.47 18.77
C GLY A 65 -3.89 -1.02 18.70
N LEU A 66 -2.84 -1.41 17.96
CA LEU A 66 -2.38 -2.80 17.89
C LEU A 66 -0.85 -2.84 17.81
N ASP A 67 -0.25 -3.84 18.45
CA ASP A 67 1.19 -4.07 18.41
C ASP A 67 1.51 -5.21 17.43
N ALA A 68 1.57 -4.87 16.15
CA ALA A 68 1.94 -5.77 15.06
C ALA A 68 2.51 -4.95 13.90
N GLN A 69 3.42 -5.52 13.12
CA GLN A 69 3.96 -4.88 11.90
C GLN A 69 3.37 -5.48 10.63
N GLU A 70 2.93 -6.71 10.69
CA GLU A 70 2.35 -7.43 9.56
C GLU A 70 1.49 -8.60 10.03
N THR A 71 0.70 -9.15 9.12
CA THR A 71 -0.02 -10.41 9.31
C THR A 71 0.03 -11.24 8.02
N PRO A 72 -0.13 -12.57 8.07
CA PRO A 72 -0.33 -13.37 6.87
C PRO A 72 -1.50 -12.86 6.03
N ARG A 73 -1.35 -12.89 4.71
CA ARG A 73 -2.37 -12.40 3.78
C ARG A 73 -3.66 -13.20 3.81
N ASP A 74 -3.57 -14.50 4.03
CA ASP A 74 -4.70 -15.45 4.02
C ASP A 74 -5.70 -15.22 5.16
N ILE A 75 -5.27 -14.60 6.26
CA ILE A 75 -6.15 -14.22 7.36
C ILE A 75 -6.57 -12.72 7.32
N SER A 76 -6.07 -11.96 6.34
CA SER A 76 -6.26 -10.52 6.25
C SER A 76 -7.67 -10.15 5.77
N PHE A 77 -8.33 -9.24 6.51
CA PHE A 77 -9.55 -8.59 6.06
C PHE A 77 -9.31 -7.66 4.85
N CYS A 78 -8.14 -7.02 4.84
CA CYS A 78 -7.76 -6.09 3.76
C CYS A 78 -7.59 -6.79 2.42
N SER A 79 -7.21 -8.09 2.41
CA SER A 79 -7.14 -8.87 1.17
C SER A 79 -8.52 -9.11 0.53
N HIS A 80 -9.59 -9.11 1.33
CA HIS A 80 -10.96 -9.08 0.83
C HIS A 80 -11.36 -7.67 0.37
N ALA A 81 -10.99 -6.64 1.15
CA ALA A 81 -11.37 -5.27 0.86
C ALA A 81 -10.78 -4.72 -0.44
N ILE A 82 -9.56 -5.13 -0.84
CA ILE A 82 -8.95 -4.70 -2.10
C ILE A 82 -9.68 -5.23 -3.35
N LEU A 83 -10.55 -6.24 -3.21
CA LEU A 83 -11.37 -6.76 -4.30
C LEU A 83 -12.56 -5.84 -4.62
N ASP A 84 -13.01 -5.06 -3.66
CA ASP A 84 -14.11 -4.13 -3.82
C ASP A 84 -13.64 -2.80 -4.40
N GLU A 85 -14.47 -2.14 -5.19
CA GLU A 85 -14.23 -0.77 -5.66
C GLU A 85 -14.47 0.26 -4.55
N ASN A 86 -15.39 -0.05 -3.67
CA ASN A 86 -15.86 0.81 -2.59
C ASN A 86 -15.37 0.31 -1.23
N ILE A 87 -15.86 0.93 -0.18
CA ILE A 87 -15.60 0.52 1.18
C ILE A 87 -16.22 -0.84 1.47
N MET A 88 -15.43 -1.79 1.96
CA MET A 88 -15.93 -3.03 2.55
C MET A 88 -16.26 -2.80 4.02
N GLN A 89 -17.45 -3.18 4.44
CA GLN A 89 -17.89 -3.08 5.83
C GLN A 89 -18.36 -4.43 6.37
N VAL A 90 -17.89 -4.77 7.57
CA VAL A 90 -18.27 -5.95 8.34
C VAL A 90 -18.77 -5.46 9.71
N ARG A 91 -20.06 -5.53 9.95
CA ARG A 91 -20.70 -5.03 11.20
C ARG A 91 -20.38 -5.90 12.40
N ASP A 92 -20.31 -7.20 12.18
CA ASP A 92 -19.94 -8.20 13.16
C ASP A 92 -19.27 -9.41 12.51
N ALA A 93 -17.96 -9.49 12.64
CA ALA A 93 -17.14 -10.52 12.02
C ALA A 93 -17.45 -11.94 12.54
N GLN A 94 -18.00 -12.09 13.76
CA GLN A 94 -18.41 -13.39 14.29
C GLN A 94 -19.63 -13.97 13.58
N THR A 95 -20.42 -13.13 12.93
CA THR A 95 -21.62 -13.55 12.17
C THR A 95 -21.40 -13.53 10.65
N ASP A 96 -20.29 -12.97 10.18
CA ASP A 96 -19.96 -12.92 8.76
C ASP A 96 -19.37 -14.26 8.30
N PRO A 97 -19.97 -14.95 7.31
CA PRO A 97 -19.50 -16.26 6.84
C PRO A 97 -18.03 -16.27 6.36
N ARG A 98 -17.50 -15.14 5.92
CA ARG A 98 -16.12 -15.00 5.46
C ARG A 98 -15.11 -15.00 6.62
N PHE A 99 -15.52 -14.52 7.80
CA PHE A 99 -14.60 -14.17 8.88
C PHE A 99 -14.86 -14.87 10.20
N LYS A 100 -16.03 -15.48 10.43
CA LYS A 100 -16.40 -16.08 11.73
C LYS A 100 -15.39 -17.08 12.31
N ASP A 101 -14.69 -17.79 11.42
CA ASP A 101 -13.68 -18.80 11.80
C ASP A 101 -12.23 -18.26 11.66
N ASN A 102 -12.08 -16.95 11.37
CA ASN A 102 -10.79 -16.32 11.18
C ASN A 102 -10.04 -16.19 12.52
N PRO A 103 -8.73 -16.52 12.60
CA PRO A 103 -7.94 -16.39 13.82
C PRO A 103 -7.96 -15.00 14.45
N LEU A 104 -8.07 -13.93 13.65
CA LEU A 104 -8.16 -12.54 14.14
C LEU A 104 -9.53 -12.22 14.78
N VAL A 105 -10.54 -13.06 14.56
CA VAL A 105 -11.90 -12.96 15.14
C VAL A 105 -12.02 -13.87 16.36
N THR A 106 -11.56 -15.12 16.25
CA THR A 106 -11.69 -16.12 17.31
C THR A 106 -10.59 -16.03 18.38
N GLY A 107 -9.48 -15.37 18.05
CA GLY A 107 -8.33 -15.12 18.90
C GLY A 107 -8.08 -13.63 19.09
N ASN A 108 -6.83 -13.27 19.44
CA ASN A 108 -6.42 -11.88 19.58
C ASN A 108 -6.24 -11.24 18.17
N PRO A 109 -6.77 -10.01 17.92
CA PRO A 109 -7.39 -9.06 18.84
C PRO A 109 -8.90 -9.25 19.08
N GLY A 110 -9.54 -10.25 18.45
CA GLY A 110 -10.98 -10.47 18.59
C GLY A 110 -11.81 -9.47 17.78
N ILE A 111 -11.48 -9.30 16.51
CA ILE A 111 -12.14 -8.35 15.60
C ILE A 111 -13.64 -8.64 15.51
N ARG A 112 -14.45 -7.60 15.74
CA ARG A 112 -15.90 -7.66 15.57
C ARG A 112 -16.36 -6.75 14.43
N PHE A 113 -15.86 -5.53 14.37
CA PHE A 113 -16.16 -4.57 13.32
C PHE A 113 -14.94 -4.33 12.45
N TYR A 114 -15.16 -4.20 11.15
CA TYR A 114 -14.17 -3.79 10.17
C TYR A 114 -14.81 -2.87 9.12
N ALA A 115 -14.13 -1.78 8.80
CA ALA A 115 -14.47 -0.95 7.66
C ALA A 115 -13.17 -0.56 6.94
N GLY A 116 -12.98 -1.04 5.72
CA GLY A 116 -11.76 -0.80 4.94
C GLY A 116 -12.06 -0.16 3.60
N ILE A 117 -11.38 0.95 3.29
CA ILE A 117 -11.46 1.62 2.00
C ILE A 117 -10.17 1.37 1.22
N PRO A 118 -10.25 0.85 -0.03
CA PRO A 118 -9.07 0.55 -0.82
C PRO A 118 -8.26 1.81 -1.18
N LEU A 119 -6.94 1.69 -1.12
CA LEU A 119 -5.96 2.66 -1.62
C LEU A 119 -5.65 2.29 -3.07
N ARG A 120 -6.24 3.02 -4.02
CA ARG A 120 -6.12 2.72 -5.45
C ARG A 120 -5.33 3.78 -6.19
N THR A 121 -4.43 3.34 -7.07
CA THR A 121 -3.75 4.22 -8.02
C THR A 121 -4.75 4.79 -9.04
N HIS A 122 -4.32 5.75 -9.84
CA HIS A 122 -5.12 6.31 -10.94
C HIS A 122 -5.52 5.26 -11.97
N GLU A 123 -4.72 4.20 -12.13
CA GLU A 123 -5.01 3.05 -13.00
C GLU A 123 -5.99 2.05 -12.35
N GLY A 124 -6.45 2.32 -11.13
CA GLY A 124 -7.39 1.46 -10.40
C GLY A 124 -6.75 0.28 -9.66
N LEU A 125 -5.40 0.23 -9.57
CA LEU A 125 -4.68 -0.83 -8.88
C LEU A 125 -4.72 -0.63 -7.36
N ALA A 126 -5.26 -1.59 -6.61
CA ALA A 126 -5.41 -1.50 -5.16
C ALA A 126 -4.11 -1.91 -4.45
N LEU A 127 -3.40 -0.95 -3.86
CA LEU A 127 -2.14 -1.19 -3.14
C LEU A 127 -2.39 -1.78 -1.74
N GLY A 128 -3.50 -1.41 -1.13
CA GLY A 128 -3.86 -1.78 0.23
C GLY A 128 -5.14 -1.10 0.68
N THR A 129 -5.27 -0.80 1.98
CA THR A 129 -6.47 -0.17 2.55
C THR A 129 -6.12 0.81 3.68
N LEU A 130 -6.97 1.82 3.86
CA LEU A 130 -7.16 2.45 5.16
C LEU A 130 -8.33 1.74 5.84
N CYS A 131 -8.08 1.13 7.01
CA CYS A 131 -9.13 0.39 7.71
C CYS A 131 -9.29 0.82 9.15
N LEU A 132 -10.54 0.70 9.60
CA LEU A 132 -11.04 0.93 10.95
C LEU A 132 -11.47 -0.40 11.54
N ILE A 133 -11.07 -0.70 12.77
CA ILE A 133 -11.31 -1.98 13.42
C ILE A 133 -11.78 -1.75 14.85
N ASP A 134 -12.77 -2.54 15.29
CA ASP A 134 -13.22 -2.58 16.67
C ASP A 134 -13.41 -4.03 17.14
N THR A 135 -13.20 -4.24 18.42
CA THR A 135 -13.50 -5.51 19.13
C THR A 135 -14.96 -5.62 19.57
N ASN A 136 -15.75 -4.60 19.33
CA ASN A 136 -17.21 -4.58 19.50
C ASN A 136 -17.89 -4.50 18.13
N PRO A 137 -19.07 -5.11 17.95
CA PRO A 137 -19.84 -4.95 16.73
C PRO A 137 -20.35 -3.51 16.61
N ARG A 138 -20.42 -3.00 15.38
CA ARG A 138 -20.91 -1.65 15.09
C ARG A 138 -21.92 -1.64 13.96
N SER A 139 -22.71 -0.57 13.89
CA SER A 139 -23.51 -0.27 12.71
C SER A 139 -22.61 0.13 11.53
N GLU A 140 -23.14 0.03 10.33
CA GLU A 140 -22.47 0.58 9.16
C GLU A 140 -22.18 2.07 9.33
N LEU A 141 -21.08 2.52 8.73
CA LEU A 141 -20.76 3.94 8.68
C LEU A 141 -21.85 4.72 7.94
N SER A 142 -22.27 5.81 8.51
CA SER A 142 -23.19 6.74 7.83
C SER A 142 -22.55 7.32 6.56
N GLY A 143 -23.39 7.81 5.65
CA GLY A 143 -22.87 8.45 4.43
C GLY A 143 -21.92 9.63 4.70
N ALA A 144 -22.07 10.33 5.83
CA ALA A 144 -21.12 11.38 6.25
C ALA A 144 -19.77 10.78 6.66
N GLN A 145 -19.77 9.71 7.42
CA GLN A 145 -18.55 9.00 7.83
C GLN A 145 -17.82 8.37 6.64
N VAL A 146 -18.56 7.77 5.69
CA VAL A 146 -17.98 7.24 4.44
C VAL A 146 -17.27 8.35 3.66
N ARG A 147 -17.86 9.55 3.54
CA ARG A 147 -17.22 10.70 2.88
C ARG A 147 -15.97 11.17 3.62
N LEU A 148 -15.97 11.16 4.95
CA LEU A 148 -14.78 11.51 5.74
C LEU A 148 -13.65 10.49 5.55
N LEU A 149 -13.97 9.20 5.59
CA LEU A 149 -12.98 8.14 5.35
C LEU A 149 -12.42 8.22 3.93
N SER A 150 -13.26 8.56 2.94
CA SER A 150 -12.79 8.79 1.56
C SER A 150 -11.80 9.95 1.48
N LYS A 151 -12.04 11.05 2.21
CA LYS A 151 -11.08 12.17 2.25
C LYS A 151 -9.74 11.78 2.88
N LEU A 152 -9.76 11.01 3.97
CA LEU A 152 -8.51 10.50 4.57
C LEU A 152 -7.75 9.57 3.60
N ARG A 153 -8.48 8.70 2.87
CA ARG A 153 -7.89 7.90 1.79
C ARG A 153 -7.25 8.78 0.70
N ASP A 154 -7.94 9.83 0.27
CA ASP A 154 -7.42 10.72 -0.78
C ASP A 154 -6.13 11.40 -0.33
N MET A 155 -6.05 11.87 0.92
CA MET A 155 -4.81 12.40 1.50
C MET A 155 -3.68 11.36 1.55
N LEU A 156 -4.00 10.10 1.88
CA LEU A 156 -3.02 9.00 1.82
C LEU A 156 -2.53 8.78 0.39
N MET A 157 -3.43 8.76 -0.59
CA MET A 157 -3.06 8.56 -1.99
C MET A 157 -2.20 9.71 -2.52
N GLU A 158 -2.50 10.96 -2.19
CA GLU A 158 -1.63 12.12 -2.52
C GLU A 158 -0.22 11.96 -1.93
N ARG A 159 -0.13 11.48 -0.68
CA ARG A 159 1.18 11.20 -0.06
C ARG A 159 1.92 10.07 -0.75
N ILE A 160 1.23 8.98 -1.08
CA ILE A 160 1.80 7.83 -1.81
C ILE A 160 2.33 8.28 -3.17
N GLU A 161 1.56 9.04 -3.94
CA GLU A 161 1.98 9.54 -5.26
C GLU A 161 3.17 10.50 -5.15
N THR A 162 3.20 11.34 -4.10
CA THR A 162 4.36 12.21 -3.84
C THR A 162 5.62 11.39 -3.58
N LEU A 163 5.54 10.35 -2.75
CA LEU A 163 6.67 9.46 -2.46
C LEU A 163 7.13 8.70 -3.72
N ARG A 164 6.18 8.21 -4.53
CA ARG A 164 6.49 7.59 -5.83
C ARG A 164 7.22 8.56 -6.74
N SER A 165 6.71 9.77 -6.91
CA SER A 165 7.34 10.77 -7.79
C SER A 165 8.75 11.13 -7.36
N LEU A 166 9.01 11.24 -6.06
CA LEU A 166 10.35 11.47 -5.52
C LEU A 166 11.27 10.27 -5.77
N SER A 167 10.73 9.06 -5.81
CA SER A 167 11.51 7.85 -6.11
C SER A 167 11.82 7.66 -7.60
N TYR A 168 11.24 8.46 -8.49
CA TYR A 168 11.44 8.39 -9.93
C TYR A 168 12.50 9.34 -10.49
N VAL A 169 13.05 10.20 -9.65
CA VAL A 169 14.04 11.19 -10.03
C VAL A 169 15.38 10.86 -9.37
N ASP A 170 16.44 10.90 -10.14
CA ASP A 170 17.80 10.81 -9.60
C ASP A 170 18.13 12.10 -8.82
N PRO A 171 18.53 12.03 -7.54
CA PRO A 171 18.69 13.21 -6.69
C PRO A 171 19.87 14.12 -7.13
N ILE A 172 20.82 13.59 -7.89
CA ILE A 172 22.01 14.33 -8.35
C ILE A 172 21.73 15.02 -9.67
N THR A 173 21.22 14.28 -10.65
CA THR A 173 21.02 14.78 -12.02
C THR A 173 19.68 15.43 -12.23
N GLN A 174 18.70 15.23 -11.34
CA GLN A 174 17.30 15.63 -11.47
C GLN A 174 16.60 15.07 -12.72
N LEU A 175 17.16 14.02 -13.31
CA LEU A 175 16.59 13.30 -14.45
C LEU A 175 15.81 12.08 -13.98
N PRO A 176 14.86 11.58 -14.81
CA PRO A 176 14.19 10.32 -14.56
C PRO A 176 15.20 9.19 -14.31
N ASN A 177 15.02 8.49 -13.21
CA ASN A 177 15.90 7.36 -12.87
C ASN A 177 15.44 6.07 -13.57
N ARG A 178 16.16 4.97 -13.30
CA ARG A 178 15.86 3.65 -13.88
C ARG A 178 14.44 3.18 -13.58
N SER A 179 13.89 3.48 -12.41
CA SER A 179 12.54 3.05 -12.03
C SER A 179 11.48 3.73 -12.90
N ARG A 180 11.66 5.02 -13.17
CA ARG A 180 10.79 5.77 -14.08
C ARG A 180 10.87 5.25 -15.51
N LEU A 181 12.07 4.99 -16.00
CA LEU A 181 12.28 4.44 -17.34
C LEU A 181 11.55 3.10 -17.53
N LEU A 182 11.64 2.22 -16.54
CA LEU A 182 10.96 0.91 -16.62
C LEU A 182 9.45 1.05 -16.65
N GLU A 183 8.87 1.92 -15.81
CA GLU A 183 7.43 2.16 -15.78
C GLU A 183 6.91 2.78 -17.09
N ASP A 184 7.62 3.79 -17.62
CA ASP A 184 7.29 4.39 -18.89
C ASP A 184 7.37 3.37 -20.03
N ALA A 185 8.42 2.53 -20.06
CA ALA A 185 8.58 1.48 -21.06
C ALA A 185 7.46 0.42 -20.98
N GLU A 186 7.09 -0.02 -19.77
CA GLU A 186 5.98 -0.95 -19.58
C GLU A 186 4.64 -0.35 -20.00
N SER A 187 4.42 0.94 -19.72
CA SER A 187 3.21 1.67 -20.14
C SER A 187 3.10 1.74 -21.66
N MET A 188 4.21 2.06 -22.34
CA MET A 188 4.28 2.14 -23.80
C MET A 188 4.10 0.76 -24.45
N LEU A 189 4.68 -0.30 -23.89
CA LEU A 189 4.49 -1.68 -24.40
C LEU A 189 3.03 -2.15 -24.30
N ARG A 190 2.28 -1.67 -23.30
CA ARG A 190 0.84 -1.96 -23.16
C ARG A 190 -0.01 -1.25 -24.22
N SER A 191 0.45 -0.12 -24.75
CA SER A 191 -0.25 0.62 -25.83
C SER A 191 -0.02 0.04 -27.23
N SER A 192 0.71 -1.07 -27.38
CA SER A 192 1.04 -1.73 -28.64
C SER A 192 1.87 -0.91 -29.61
N GLU A 193 2.66 0.03 -29.10
CA GLU A 193 3.62 0.80 -29.90
C GLU A 193 4.95 0.04 -30.01
N GLU A 194 5.58 0.10 -31.17
CA GLU A 194 6.95 -0.37 -31.34
C GLU A 194 7.90 0.55 -30.57
N LEU A 195 8.64 -0.02 -29.60
CA LEU A 195 9.60 0.71 -28.80
C LEU A 195 11.02 0.38 -29.22
N LEU A 196 11.82 1.40 -29.46
CA LEU A 196 13.26 1.30 -29.57
C LEU A 196 13.91 1.84 -28.29
N ALA A 197 14.49 0.96 -27.46
CA ALA A 197 15.29 1.37 -26.31
C ALA A 197 16.76 1.48 -26.71
N VAL A 198 17.34 2.66 -26.53
CA VAL A 198 18.77 2.90 -26.77
C VAL A 198 19.45 3.14 -25.41
N SER A 199 20.37 2.25 -25.03
CA SER A 199 21.25 2.46 -23.88
C SER A 199 22.58 3.02 -24.35
N MET A 200 23.03 4.11 -23.73
CA MET A 200 24.29 4.76 -24.02
C MET A 200 25.12 4.84 -22.72
N ASP A 201 26.23 4.11 -22.67
CA ASP A 201 27.23 4.31 -21.64
C ASP A 201 28.14 5.50 -22.04
N VAL A 202 28.03 6.56 -21.24
CA VAL A 202 28.80 7.81 -21.48
C VAL A 202 30.20 7.75 -20.88
N PHE A 203 30.49 6.74 -20.05
CA PHE A 203 31.79 6.61 -19.39
C PHE A 203 32.48 5.29 -19.71
N ASP A 204 33.73 5.38 -20.18
CA ASP A 204 34.62 4.24 -20.19
C ASP A 204 34.91 3.81 -18.72
N PRO A 205 34.61 2.57 -18.33
CA PRO A 205 34.88 2.06 -16.98
C PRO A 205 36.39 2.25 -16.56
N PHE A 206 37.32 2.23 -17.50
CA PHE A 206 38.73 2.50 -17.26
C PHE A 206 38.99 3.95 -16.89
N TYR A 207 38.25 4.89 -17.49
CA TYR A 207 38.39 6.32 -17.19
C TYR A 207 37.80 6.65 -15.80
N LEU A 208 36.65 6.04 -15.45
CA LEU A 208 36.05 6.21 -14.14
C LEU A 208 36.93 5.65 -13.02
N ASN A 209 37.50 4.47 -13.20
CA ASN A 209 38.48 3.90 -12.24
C ASN A 209 39.75 4.74 -12.13
N GLY A 210 40.21 5.33 -13.21
CA GLY A 210 41.36 6.28 -13.21
C GLY A 210 41.04 7.55 -12.42
N LEU A 211 39.83 8.09 -12.56
CA LEU A 211 39.35 9.28 -11.83
C LEU A 211 39.14 8.99 -10.33
N LEU A 212 38.52 7.86 -9.99
CA LEU A 212 38.32 7.43 -8.61
C LEU A 212 39.67 7.18 -7.88
N ASN A 213 40.65 6.61 -8.58
CA ASN A 213 42.00 6.42 -8.04
C ASN A 213 42.78 7.75 -7.91
N ALA A 214 42.56 8.71 -8.81
CA ALA A 214 43.18 10.03 -8.76
C ALA A 214 42.62 10.97 -7.71
N LEU A 215 41.29 10.79 -7.37
CA LEU A 215 40.61 11.61 -6.36
C LEU A 215 40.78 11.07 -4.93
N GLY A 216 41.39 9.91 -4.76
CA GLY A 216 41.61 9.25 -3.47
C GLY A 216 40.34 8.60 -2.95
N GLN A 217 40.44 7.35 -2.51
CA GLN A 217 39.37 6.67 -1.77
C GLN A 217 39.37 7.12 -0.30
N ASP A 218 39.23 8.40 -0.05
CA ASP A 218 39.05 8.92 1.30
C ASP A 218 37.76 9.72 1.32
N HIS A 219 36.65 8.98 1.53
CA HIS A 219 35.50 9.44 2.33
C HIS A 219 34.48 8.31 2.50
#